data_24221d5e04636fcd47f47b1e75245077
#
_entry.id   24221d5e04636fcd47f47b1e75245077
#
_cell.length_a   1.000
_cell.length_b   1.000
_cell.length_c   1.000
_cell.angle_alpha   90.00
_cell.angle_beta   90.00
_cell.angle_gamma   90.00
#
_symmetry.space_group_name_H-M   'P 1'
#
loop_
_entity.id
_entity.type
_entity.pdbx_description
1 polymer ?
#
loop_
_entity_poly.entity_id
_entity_poly.type
_entity_poly.pdbx_seq_one_letter_code
_entity_poly.pdbx_strand_id
1 'polypeptide(L)'
;MLIREHPPAPAGHIEHYQPGQIRIDGQTYRQAVLLNGDGVQTVDLPAPAGLQAADLARAAGRRPEVILIGTGDRQQFLHPRITAAAGGIGVECMCTAAAVRTCLLLQSEGRSVWAWLWP
;
A
#
# COMPACT_ATOMS: atom_id res chain seq x y z
N MET A 1 -29.19 -29.08 1.05
CA MET A 1 -29.34 -27.64 1.10
C MET A 1 -28.05 -26.95 0.65
N LEU A 2 -28.20 -25.96 -0.12
CA LEU A 2 -27.06 -25.21 -0.59
C LEU A 2 -26.88 -23.97 0.30
N ILE A 3 -25.73 -23.89 0.95
CA ILE A 3 -25.38 -22.68 1.65
C ILE A 3 -24.59 -21.82 0.70
N ARG A 4 -25.15 -20.68 0.45
CA ARG A 4 -24.50 -19.71 -0.37
C ARG A 4 -23.57 -18.87 0.49
N GLU A 5 -22.30 -19.08 0.32
CA GLU A 5 -21.33 -18.26 1.01
C GLU A 5 -20.82 -17.17 0.06
N HIS A 6 -20.91 -15.96 0.53
CA HIS A 6 -20.24 -14.88 -0.15
C HIS A 6 -18.78 -14.91 0.27
N PRO A 7 -17.83 -14.87 -0.67
CA PRO A 7 -16.45 -14.73 -0.26
C PRO A 7 -16.31 -13.47 0.58
N PRO A 8 -15.48 -13.50 1.62
CA PRO A 8 -15.23 -12.30 2.40
C PRO A 8 -14.70 -11.21 1.48
N ALA A 9 -15.09 -9.97 1.75
CA ALA A 9 -14.56 -8.84 1.02
C ALA A 9 -13.04 -8.86 1.11
N PRO A 10 -12.30 -8.57 0.02
CA PRO A 10 -10.86 -8.47 0.10
C PRO A 10 -10.45 -7.50 1.20
N ALA A 11 -9.49 -7.90 2.01
CA ALA A 11 -8.97 -7.04 3.05
C ALA A 11 -8.16 -5.90 2.42
N GLY A 12 -8.26 -4.71 2.99
CA GLY A 12 -7.52 -3.56 2.49
C GLY A 12 -8.14 -2.91 1.27
N HIS A 13 -9.46 -2.98 1.13
CA HIS A 13 -10.14 -2.31 0.02
C HIS A 13 -10.25 -0.81 0.28
N ILE A 14 -9.65 -0.03 -0.61
CA ILE A 14 -9.70 1.43 -0.55
C ILE A 14 -11.05 1.88 -1.10
N GLU A 15 -11.81 2.61 -0.28
CA GLU A 15 -13.14 3.08 -0.64
C GLU A 15 -13.15 4.52 -1.10
N HIS A 16 -12.29 5.34 -0.51
CA HIS A 16 -12.24 6.76 -0.81
C HIS A 16 -10.89 7.34 -0.41
N TYR A 17 -10.41 8.30 -1.18
CA TYR A 17 -9.21 9.06 -0.86
C TYR A 17 -9.43 10.54 -1.17
N GLN A 18 -8.99 11.39 -0.26
CA GLN A 18 -8.79 12.80 -0.48
C GLN A 18 -7.54 13.23 0.27
N PRO A 19 -6.89 14.33 -0.10
CA PRO A 19 -5.70 14.77 0.61
C PRO A 19 -5.93 14.83 2.12
N GLY A 20 -5.05 14.18 2.87
CA GLY A 20 -5.11 14.13 4.32
C GLY A 20 -5.90 12.97 4.90
N GLN A 21 -6.65 12.22 4.11
CA GLN A 21 -7.36 11.07 4.64
C GLN A 21 -7.65 10.01 3.59
N ILE A 22 -7.70 8.77 4.03
CA ILE A 22 -8.03 7.63 3.19
C ILE A 22 -9.00 6.72 3.96
N ARG A 23 -10.04 6.25 3.26
CA ARG A 23 -11.00 5.32 3.84
C ARG A 23 -10.73 3.92 3.30
N ILE A 24 -10.51 2.99 4.23
CA ILE A 24 -10.18 1.60 3.90
C ILE A 24 -11.02 0.70 4.81
N ASP A 25 -11.72 -0.27 4.21
CA ASP A 25 -12.53 -1.24 4.94
C ASP A 25 -13.46 -0.60 5.97
N GLY A 26 -14.08 0.52 5.60
CA GLY A 26 -15.03 1.22 6.47
C GLY A 26 -14.43 2.15 7.50
N GLN A 27 -13.11 2.27 7.58
CA GLN A 27 -12.44 3.16 8.53
C GLN A 27 -11.68 4.26 7.80
N THR A 28 -11.65 5.44 8.39
CA THR A 28 -10.92 6.58 7.88
C THR A 28 -9.59 6.71 8.61
N TYR A 29 -8.52 6.83 7.84
CA TYR A 29 -7.16 6.98 8.35
C TYR A 29 -6.59 8.31 7.93
N ARG A 30 -5.96 9.00 8.87
CA ARG A 30 -5.29 10.29 8.62
C ARG A 30 -3.79 10.19 8.79
N GLN A 31 -3.28 9.04 9.13
CA GLN A 31 -1.85 8.74 9.20
C GLN A 31 -1.48 7.71 8.16
N ALA A 32 -0.19 7.48 7.98
CA ALA A 32 0.29 6.49 7.04
C ALA A 32 -0.28 5.10 7.34
N VAL A 33 -0.55 4.36 6.29
CA VAL A 33 -1.07 3.00 6.38
C VAL A 33 -0.26 2.08 5.47
N LEU A 34 -0.25 0.81 5.82
CA LEU A 34 0.31 -0.26 5.02
C LEU A 34 -0.81 -1.23 4.63
N LEU A 35 -0.93 -1.48 3.34
CA LEU A 35 -1.79 -2.52 2.79
C LEU A 35 -0.90 -3.65 2.31
N ASN A 36 -1.15 -4.87 2.77
CA ASN A 36 -0.27 -5.98 2.47
C ASN A 36 -0.99 -7.27 2.07
N GLY A 37 -2.26 -7.15 1.70
CA GLY A 37 -3.08 -8.30 1.35
C GLY A 37 -3.79 -8.95 2.53
N ASP A 38 -3.29 -8.76 3.74
CA ASP A 38 -3.93 -9.27 4.96
C ASP A 38 -4.83 -8.23 5.62
N GLY A 39 -4.84 -7.03 5.08
CA GLY A 39 -5.62 -5.93 5.62
C GLY A 39 -4.82 -4.64 5.65
N VAL A 40 -5.20 -3.76 6.56
CA VAL A 40 -4.57 -2.45 6.72
C VAL A 40 -3.94 -2.36 8.10
N GLN A 41 -2.73 -1.79 8.15
CA GLN A 41 -2.03 -1.48 9.39
C GLN A 41 -1.68 0.00 9.39
N THR A 42 -1.80 0.65 10.53
CA THR A 42 -1.29 2.01 10.67
C THR A 42 0.24 1.97 10.79
N VAL A 43 0.88 2.99 10.22
CA VAL A 43 2.33 3.10 10.21
C VAL A 43 2.72 4.37 10.95
N ASP A 44 3.55 4.21 11.98
CA ASP A 44 3.97 5.35 12.80
C ASP A 44 5.23 5.98 12.23
N LEU A 45 5.13 6.46 10.99
CA LEU A 45 6.19 7.19 10.31
C LEU A 45 5.57 8.45 9.73
N PRO A 46 6.05 9.64 10.11
CA PRO A 46 5.43 10.90 9.65
C PRO A 46 5.67 11.18 8.17
N ALA A 47 6.66 10.54 7.55
CA ALA A 47 6.99 10.79 6.15
C ALA A 47 7.56 9.55 5.49
N PRO A 48 7.45 9.43 4.16
CA PRO A 48 8.00 8.29 3.42
C PRO A 48 9.50 8.10 3.62
N ALA A 49 10.24 9.18 3.85
CA ALA A 49 11.67 9.12 4.10
C ALA A 49 12.04 8.34 5.37
N GLY A 50 11.06 8.07 6.24
CA GLY A 50 11.28 7.22 7.41
C GLY A 50 11.35 5.74 7.10
N LEU A 51 10.97 5.31 5.91
CA LEU A 51 11.09 3.91 5.51
C LEU A 51 12.57 3.50 5.47
N GLN A 52 12.83 2.29 5.93
CA GLN A 52 14.17 1.75 6.01
C GLN A 52 14.31 0.49 5.15
N ALA A 53 15.54 0.10 4.88
CA ALA A 53 15.80 -1.10 4.10
C ALA A 53 15.11 -2.34 4.67
N ALA A 54 15.04 -2.46 6.00
CA ALA A 54 14.38 -3.59 6.64
C ALA A 54 12.89 -3.65 6.32
N ASP A 55 12.23 -2.49 6.14
CA ASP A 55 10.81 -2.46 5.77
C ASP A 55 10.62 -3.05 4.37
N LEU A 56 11.44 -2.64 3.43
CA LEU A 56 11.37 -3.12 2.05
C LEU A 56 11.75 -4.60 1.96
N ALA A 57 12.72 -5.04 2.74
CA ALA A 57 13.11 -6.45 2.78
C ALA A 57 11.98 -7.31 3.32
N ARG A 58 11.26 -6.84 4.33
CA ARG A 58 10.11 -7.56 4.87
C ARG A 58 8.99 -7.67 3.84
N ALA A 59 8.72 -6.60 3.12
CA ALA A 59 7.75 -6.62 2.03
C ALA A 59 8.16 -7.62 0.95
N ALA A 60 9.44 -7.60 0.56
CA ALA A 60 9.96 -8.51 -0.44
C ALA A 60 9.83 -9.97 -0.03
N GLY A 61 9.93 -10.27 1.27
CA GLY A 61 9.76 -11.62 1.80
C GLY A 61 8.36 -12.20 1.56
N ARG A 62 7.35 -11.35 1.39
CA ARG A 62 5.98 -11.77 1.08
C ARG A 62 5.74 -11.88 -0.43
N ARG A 63 6.74 -11.56 -1.23
CA ARG A 63 6.75 -11.71 -2.69
C ARG A 63 5.54 -11.07 -3.39
N PRO A 64 5.23 -9.80 -3.14
CA PRO A 64 4.21 -9.12 -3.93
C PRO A 64 4.71 -8.91 -5.35
N GLU A 65 3.79 -8.71 -6.28
CA GLU A 65 4.17 -8.37 -7.65
C GLU A 65 4.78 -6.99 -7.75
N VAL A 66 4.34 -6.07 -6.89
CA VAL A 66 4.84 -4.70 -6.87
C VAL A 66 4.69 -4.12 -5.47
N ILE A 67 5.61 -3.21 -5.13
CA ILE A 67 5.54 -2.41 -3.92
C ILE A 67 5.24 -0.98 -4.36
N LEU A 68 4.13 -0.44 -3.85
CA LEU A 68 3.74 0.94 -4.12
C LEU A 68 4.01 1.81 -2.89
N ILE A 69 4.47 3.02 -3.14
CA ILE A 69 4.66 4.00 -2.07
C ILE A 69 3.98 5.28 -2.49
N GLY A 70 2.87 5.60 -1.80
CA GLY A 70 2.14 6.84 -1.99
C GLY A 70 2.71 7.91 -1.07
N THR A 71 3.34 8.91 -1.66
CA THR A 71 4.20 9.85 -0.94
C THR A 71 3.52 11.16 -0.57
N GLY A 72 2.20 11.19 -0.52
CA GLY A 72 1.45 12.41 -0.17
C GLY A 72 1.12 13.21 -1.42
N ASP A 73 1.09 14.54 -1.28
CA ASP A 73 0.72 15.45 -2.37
C ASP A 73 1.73 15.45 -3.51
N ARG A 74 2.99 15.17 -3.21
CA ARG A 74 4.08 15.23 -4.17
C ARG A 74 4.77 13.89 -4.29
N GLN A 75 5.21 13.56 -5.49
CA GLN A 75 6.06 12.43 -5.69
C GLN A 75 7.42 12.67 -5.04
N GLN A 76 7.83 11.72 -4.21
CA GLN A 76 9.15 11.70 -3.58
C GLN A 76 9.77 10.35 -3.85
N PHE A 77 11.09 10.32 -4.01
CA PHE A 77 11.79 9.07 -4.25
C PHE A 77 12.54 8.65 -2.99
N LEU A 78 12.53 7.35 -2.72
CA LEU A 78 13.37 6.79 -1.67
C LEU A 78 14.79 6.66 -2.19
N HIS A 79 15.75 6.72 -1.27
CA HIS A 79 17.14 6.48 -1.63
C HIS A 79 17.28 5.09 -2.27
N PRO A 80 18.07 4.95 -3.36
CA PRO A 80 18.25 3.65 -4.02
C PRO A 80 18.69 2.52 -3.09
N ARG A 81 19.46 2.85 -2.05
CA ARG A 81 19.86 1.87 -1.04
C ARG A 81 18.65 1.26 -0.32
N ILE A 82 17.60 2.04 -0.14
CA ILE A 82 16.37 1.56 0.50
C ILE A 82 15.60 0.66 -0.46
N THR A 83 15.40 1.12 -1.70
CA THR A 83 14.63 0.35 -2.68
C THR A 83 15.35 -0.91 -3.12
N ALA A 84 16.67 -0.93 -3.09
CA ALA A 84 17.45 -2.12 -3.41
C ALA A 84 17.15 -3.30 -2.47
N ALA A 85 16.71 -3.02 -1.25
CA ALA A 85 16.34 -4.06 -0.30
C ALA A 85 15.10 -4.86 -0.71
N ALA A 86 14.37 -4.39 -1.72
CA ALA A 86 13.22 -5.12 -2.26
C ALA A 86 13.62 -6.32 -3.13
N GLY A 87 14.93 -6.54 -3.36
CA GLY A 87 15.40 -7.79 -3.95
C GLY A 87 14.92 -8.05 -5.37
N GLY A 88 14.76 -7.01 -6.18
CA GLY A 88 14.31 -7.14 -7.57
C GLY A 88 12.82 -6.93 -7.77
N ILE A 89 12.02 -6.85 -6.70
CA ILE A 89 10.62 -6.48 -6.82
C ILE A 89 10.55 -4.99 -7.14
N GLY A 90 9.72 -4.62 -8.12
CA GLY A 90 9.55 -3.23 -8.52
C GLY A 90 8.99 -2.39 -7.38
N VAL A 91 9.63 -1.26 -7.10
CA VAL A 91 9.18 -0.28 -6.11
C VAL A 91 8.82 0.99 -6.85
N GLU A 92 7.55 1.37 -6.78
CA GLU A 92 7.03 2.54 -7.48
C GLU A 92 6.66 3.60 -6.47
N CYS A 93 7.33 4.75 -6.52
CA CYS A 93 7.01 5.90 -5.70
C CYS A 93 6.19 6.89 -6.53
N MET A 94 5.05 7.31 -6.01
CA MET A 94 4.17 8.24 -6.70
C MET A 94 3.36 9.03 -5.66
N CYS A 95 2.75 10.13 -6.08
CA CYS A 95 1.85 10.84 -5.17
C CYS A 95 0.72 9.89 -4.74
N THR A 96 0.15 10.12 -3.57
CA THR A 96 -0.82 9.18 -3.00
C THR A 96 -2.06 9.04 -3.86
N ALA A 97 -2.54 10.10 -4.50
CA ALA A 97 -3.68 10.00 -5.41
C ALA A 97 -3.42 8.99 -6.52
N ALA A 98 -2.23 9.02 -7.12
CA ALA A 98 -1.85 8.07 -8.16
C ALA A 98 -1.67 6.66 -7.60
N ALA A 99 -1.07 6.54 -6.42
CA ALA A 99 -0.86 5.25 -5.77
C ALA A 99 -2.19 4.56 -5.46
N VAL A 100 -3.19 5.31 -5.00
CA VAL A 100 -4.52 4.78 -4.73
C VAL A 100 -5.15 4.24 -6.01
N ARG A 101 -5.10 5.00 -7.11
CA ARG A 101 -5.64 4.53 -8.39
C ARG A 101 -4.95 3.27 -8.88
N THR A 102 -3.63 3.23 -8.77
CA THR A 102 -2.84 2.07 -9.18
C THR A 102 -3.17 0.86 -8.31
N CYS A 103 -3.26 1.06 -6.99
CA CYS A 103 -3.58 0.00 -6.07
C CYS A 103 -4.97 -0.60 -6.37
N LEU A 104 -5.97 0.25 -6.59
CA LEU A 104 -7.32 -0.22 -6.92
C LEU A 104 -7.33 -1.02 -8.23
N LEU A 105 -6.60 -0.57 -9.24
CA LEU A 105 -6.51 -1.28 -10.50
C LEU A 105 -5.89 -2.65 -10.32
N LEU A 106 -4.76 -2.73 -9.63
CA LEU A 106 -4.06 -3.99 -9.41
C LEU A 106 -4.90 -4.95 -8.56
N GLN A 107 -5.57 -4.43 -7.54
CA GLN A 107 -6.48 -5.25 -6.72
C GLN A 107 -7.63 -5.80 -7.56
N SER A 108 -8.20 -5.00 -8.46
CA SER A 108 -9.28 -5.44 -9.32
C SER A 108 -8.85 -6.55 -10.28
N GLU A 109 -7.56 -6.62 -10.59
CA GLU A 109 -6.97 -7.66 -11.44
C GLU A 109 -6.53 -8.88 -10.62
N GLY A 110 -6.77 -8.89 -9.31
CA GLY A 110 -6.36 -10.00 -8.47
C GLY A 110 -4.85 -10.08 -8.22
N ARG A 111 -4.12 -8.99 -8.48
CA ARG A 111 -2.67 -8.97 -8.32
C ARG A 111 -2.28 -8.63 -6.90
N SER A 112 -1.18 -9.19 -6.42
CA SER A 112 -0.71 -8.96 -5.07
C SER A 112 0.12 -7.69 -5.01
N VAL A 113 -0.27 -6.79 -4.10
CA VAL A 113 0.34 -5.48 -3.94
C VAL A 113 0.67 -5.27 -2.46
N TRP A 114 1.83 -4.68 -2.23
CA TRP A 114 2.21 -4.20 -0.90
C TRP A 114 2.32 -2.69 -1.03
N ALA A 115 1.52 -1.93 -0.27
CA ALA A 115 1.45 -0.48 -0.46
C ALA A 115 1.57 0.26 0.86
N TRP A 116 2.53 1.18 0.92
CA TRP A 116 2.57 2.19 1.98
C TRP A 116 1.97 3.47 1.42
N LEU A 117 1.02 4.05 2.15
CA LEU A 117 0.30 5.24 1.69
C LEU A 117 0.33 6.31 2.78
N TRP A 118 0.83 7.48 2.42
CA TRP A 118 0.79 8.68 3.25
C TRP A 118 -0.34 9.56 2.75
N PRO A 119 -1.48 9.65 3.45
CA PRO A 119 -2.60 10.46 2.96
C PRO A 119 -2.29 11.97 2.96
#